data_032a9a42a35f60b913097a6893600047
#
_entry.id   032a9a42a35f60b913097a6893600047
#
_cell.length_a   1.000
_cell.length_b   1.000
_cell.length_c   1.000
_cell.angle_alpha   90.00
_cell.angle_beta   90.00
_cell.angle_gamma   90.00
#
_symmetry.space_group_name_H-M   'P 1'
#
loop_
_entity.id
_entity.type
_entity.pdbx_description
1 polymer ?
#
loop_
_entity_poly.entity_id
_entity_poly.type
_entity_poly.pdbx_seq_one_letter_code
_entity_poly.pdbx_strand_id
1 'polypeptide(L)'
;IGSLIPIKVLAHFQQHGHKPIALVGGATGMIGDPSGKSTERNALDEETLNHYVSCLKSQLSKFLKFDGTESNSAELVNNYDWMKEFSFLEFIRDIGKNITVNYMMAKESVKKRITGEGGAEGMSFTEFTYQLLQGYDFLHLYREKNVKLQMGGSDQWGNITTGTELIRRKAKGEAFALTVPLITKADGSKFGKSEAGENYWLDAKRTSPYKFYQFWVNSTDADAERFIKFYTFLSKEEIET
;
A
#
# COMPACT_ATOMS: atom_id res chain seq x y z
N ILE A 1 -1.03 12.74 -2.85
CA ILE A 1 0.13 12.55 -3.76
C ILE A 1 1.05 11.44 -3.26
N GLY A 2 1.30 11.29 -1.96
CA GLY A 2 2.25 10.29 -1.43
C GLY A 2 2.04 8.86 -1.93
N SER A 3 0.79 8.43 -2.10
CA SER A 3 0.43 7.11 -2.64
C SER A 3 0.38 7.04 -4.17
N LEU A 4 0.72 8.12 -4.88
CA LEU A 4 0.54 8.19 -6.34
C LEU A 4 1.49 7.25 -7.08
N ILE A 5 2.71 7.01 -6.57
CA ILE A 5 3.67 6.12 -7.24
C ILE A 5 3.17 4.67 -7.29
N PRO A 6 2.75 4.03 -6.19
CA PRO A 6 2.17 2.69 -6.27
C PRO A 6 0.98 2.61 -7.23
N ILE A 7 0.13 3.66 -7.26
CA ILE A 7 -1.00 3.74 -8.20
C ILE A 7 -0.51 3.82 -9.65
N LYS A 8 0.52 4.63 -9.92
CA LYS A 8 1.13 4.74 -11.26
C LYS A 8 1.75 3.41 -11.70
N VAL A 9 2.41 2.69 -10.79
CA VAL A 9 2.96 1.35 -11.10
C VAL A 9 1.83 0.40 -11.48
N LEU A 10 0.72 0.35 -10.74
CA LEU A 10 -0.46 -0.44 -11.14
C LEU A 10 -0.98 -0.04 -12.53
N ALA A 11 -1.02 1.26 -12.81
CA ALA A 11 -1.46 1.77 -14.13
C ALA A 11 -0.50 1.35 -15.26
N HIS A 12 0.81 1.36 -15.04
CA HIS A 12 1.78 0.82 -15.99
C HIS A 12 1.55 -0.66 -16.26
N PHE A 13 1.32 -1.48 -15.22
CA PHE A 13 0.98 -2.88 -15.41
C PHE A 13 -0.32 -3.06 -16.20
N GLN A 14 -1.34 -2.22 -15.95
CA GLN A 14 -2.58 -2.27 -16.73
C GLN A 14 -2.34 -1.92 -18.20
N GLN A 15 -1.57 -0.88 -18.50
CA GLN A 15 -1.24 -0.49 -19.88
C GLN A 15 -0.49 -1.60 -20.65
N HIS A 16 0.22 -2.48 -19.93
CA HIS A 16 0.92 -3.62 -20.51
C HIS A 16 0.13 -4.94 -20.45
N GLY A 17 -1.19 -4.86 -20.31
CA GLY A 17 -2.09 -6.02 -20.43
C GLY A 17 -2.30 -6.81 -19.13
N HIS A 18 -1.69 -6.41 -18.01
CA HIS A 18 -1.94 -7.05 -16.72
C HIS A 18 -3.23 -6.53 -16.10
N LYS A 19 -3.94 -7.38 -15.36
CA LYS A 19 -5.13 -7.01 -14.60
C LYS A 19 -4.75 -6.57 -13.19
N PRO A 20 -4.78 -5.26 -12.87
CA PRO A 20 -4.50 -4.80 -11.52
C PRO A 20 -5.68 -5.04 -10.59
N ILE A 21 -5.37 -5.40 -9.34
CA ILE A 21 -6.32 -5.46 -8.24
C ILE A 21 -5.93 -4.39 -7.23
N ALA A 22 -6.82 -3.42 -7.05
CA ALA A 22 -6.66 -2.39 -6.03
C ALA A 22 -7.30 -2.91 -4.72
N LEU A 23 -6.44 -3.29 -3.78
CA LEU A 23 -6.85 -3.77 -2.46
C LEU A 23 -7.06 -2.60 -1.51
N VAL A 24 -8.27 -2.47 -0.98
CA VAL A 24 -8.60 -1.53 0.09
C VAL A 24 -8.65 -2.26 1.43
N GLY A 25 -7.95 -1.71 2.40
CA GLY A 25 -7.80 -2.29 3.72
C GLY A 25 -8.95 -1.93 4.67
N GLY A 26 -10.18 -2.36 4.42
CA GLY A 26 -11.30 -2.15 5.34
C GLY A 26 -11.03 -2.79 6.71
N ALA A 27 -10.73 -4.09 6.75
CA ALA A 27 -10.40 -4.78 8.00
C ALA A 27 -9.09 -4.27 8.61
N THR A 28 -8.04 -4.14 7.81
CA THR A 28 -6.74 -3.67 8.30
C THR A 28 -6.75 -2.20 8.71
N GLY A 29 -7.67 -1.39 8.18
CA GLY A 29 -7.91 -0.02 8.63
C GLY A 29 -8.49 0.06 10.04
N MET A 30 -9.21 -0.97 10.49
CA MET A 30 -9.71 -1.08 11.89
C MET A 30 -8.58 -1.42 12.88
N ILE A 31 -7.48 -2.00 12.40
CA ILE A 31 -6.31 -2.37 13.21
C ILE A 31 -5.27 -1.25 13.20
N GLY A 32 -4.94 -0.74 12.03
CA GLY A 32 -3.88 0.26 11.81
C GLY A 32 -2.52 -0.36 11.50
N ASP A 33 -1.96 0.02 10.35
CA ASP A 33 -0.63 -0.44 9.90
C ASP A 33 0.48 0.23 10.71
N PRO A 34 1.33 -0.54 11.42
CA PRO A 34 2.46 -0.02 12.18
C PRO A 34 3.66 0.37 11.30
N SER A 35 3.69 -0.03 10.02
CA SER A 35 4.84 0.16 9.13
C SER A 35 5.20 1.64 8.99
N GLY A 36 6.47 1.97 9.23
CA GLY A 36 6.97 3.35 9.15
C GLY A 36 6.42 4.30 10.21
N LYS A 37 5.86 3.78 11.32
CA LYS A 37 5.31 4.55 12.44
C LYS A 37 6.01 4.23 13.74
N SER A 38 6.06 5.24 14.62
CA SER A 38 6.59 5.13 15.98
C SER A 38 5.50 4.96 17.05
N THR A 39 4.24 5.27 16.71
CA THR A 39 3.08 5.23 17.62
C THR A 39 1.91 4.48 17.00
N GLU A 40 1.02 3.93 17.83
CA GLU A 40 -0.19 3.23 17.43
C GLU A 40 -1.20 4.17 16.76
N ARG A 41 -2.02 3.65 15.84
CA ARG A 41 -3.09 4.39 15.16
C ARG A 41 -4.42 4.20 15.88
N ASN A 42 -5.26 5.24 15.85
CA ASN A 42 -6.66 5.12 16.28
C ASN A 42 -7.42 4.18 15.33
N ALA A 43 -8.20 3.28 15.91
CA ALA A 43 -9.12 2.43 15.18
C ALA A 43 -10.25 3.26 14.54
N LEU A 44 -10.71 2.83 13.36
CA LEU A 44 -11.82 3.44 12.64
C LEU A 44 -13.06 2.56 12.76
N ASP A 45 -14.24 3.18 12.78
CA ASP A 45 -15.52 2.46 12.71
C ASP A 45 -15.85 2.04 11.26
N GLU A 46 -16.80 1.11 11.12
CA GLU A 46 -17.18 0.52 9.84
C GLU A 46 -17.81 1.54 8.87
N GLU A 47 -18.59 2.49 9.36
CA GLU A 47 -19.23 3.51 8.53
C GLU A 47 -18.18 4.44 7.90
N THR A 48 -17.26 4.91 8.72
CA THR A 48 -16.10 5.72 8.28
C THR A 48 -15.25 4.97 7.26
N LEU A 49 -15.00 3.68 7.48
CA LEU A 49 -14.24 2.84 6.54
C LEU A 49 -14.94 2.69 5.20
N ASN A 50 -16.25 2.42 5.18
CA ASN A 50 -17.03 2.32 3.95
C ASN A 50 -17.03 3.64 3.16
N HIS A 51 -17.13 4.76 3.86
CA HIS A 51 -16.97 6.07 3.24
C HIS A 51 -15.58 6.24 2.60
N TYR A 52 -14.52 5.86 3.30
CA TYR A 52 -13.14 5.94 2.77
C TYR A 52 -12.92 5.01 1.57
N VAL A 53 -13.48 3.80 1.58
CA VAL A 53 -13.44 2.88 0.43
C VAL A 53 -14.04 3.53 -0.81
N SER A 54 -15.21 4.17 -0.66
CA SER A 54 -15.87 4.90 -1.75
C SER A 54 -15.02 6.07 -2.28
N CYS A 55 -14.43 6.86 -1.38
CA CYS A 55 -13.54 7.96 -1.75
C CYS A 55 -12.29 7.45 -2.48
N LEU A 56 -11.69 6.36 -2.02
CA LEU A 56 -10.52 5.75 -2.66
C LEU A 56 -10.85 5.24 -4.06
N LYS A 57 -12.00 4.57 -4.24
CA LYS A 57 -12.47 4.11 -5.55
C LYS A 57 -12.54 5.27 -6.55
N SER A 58 -13.17 6.38 -6.14
CA SER A 58 -13.28 7.58 -6.98
C SER A 58 -11.92 8.18 -7.36
N GLN A 59 -10.94 8.14 -6.47
CA GLN A 59 -9.60 8.64 -6.77
C GLN A 59 -8.81 7.69 -7.68
N LEU A 60 -8.89 6.38 -7.43
CA LEU A 60 -8.22 5.35 -8.22
C LEU A 60 -8.74 5.29 -9.67
N SER A 61 -10.03 5.55 -9.87
CA SER A 61 -10.66 5.57 -11.21
C SER A 61 -10.11 6.68 -12.13
N LYS A 62 -9.32 7.61 -11.61
CA LYS A 62 -8.60 8.59 -12.43
C LYS A 62 -7.35 8.02 -13.09
N PHE A 63 -6.84 6.90 -12.61
CA PHE A 63 -5.57 6.29 -13.03
C PHE A 63 -5.73 4.88 -13.58
N LEU A 64 -6.74 4.15 -13.10
CA LEU A 64 -7.03 2.76 -13.46
C LEU A 64 -8.39 2.67 -14.13
N LYS A 65 -8.49 1.85 -15.15
CA LYS A 65 -9.75 1.54 -15.84
C LYS A 65 -10.47 0.42 -15.10
N PHE A 66 -11.66 0.72 -14.54
CA PHE A 66 -12.54 -0.22 -13.82
C PHE A 66 -13.83 -0.57 -14.60
N ASP A 67 -13.88 -0.23 -15.87
CA ASP A 67 -15.10 -0.26 -16.68
C ASP A 67 -15.59 -1.68 -17.04
N GLY A 68 -14.75 -2.69 -16.86
CA GLY A 68 -15.07 -4.08 -17.20
C GLY A 68 -15.12 -4.38 -18.71
N THR A 69 -14.71 -3.44 -19.55
CA THR A 69 -14.79 -3.58 -21.02
C THR A 69 -13.63 -4.40 -21.60
N GLU A 70 -12.50 -4.42 -20.89
CA GLU A 70 -11.29 -5.13 -21.32
C GLU A 70 -10.95 -6.25 -20.31
N SER A 71 -10.28 -7.29 -20.76
CA SER A 71 -9.86 -8.44 -19.93
C SER A 71 -8.94 -8.04 -18.78
N ASN A 72 -8.21 -6.93 -18.91
CA ASN A 72 -7.32 -6.35 -17.92
C ASN A 72 -7.94 -5.16 -17.16
N SER A 73 -9.26 -4.97 -17.24
CA SER A 73 -9.94 -3.98 -16.41
C SER A 73 -9.63 -4.21 -14.93
N ALA A 74 -9.30 -3.13 -14.23
CA ALA A 74 -8.95 -3.19 -12.80
C ALA A 74 -10.12 -3.66 -11.95
N GLU A 75 -9.81 -4.30 -10.84
CA GLU A 75 -10.79 -4.70 -9.84
C GLU A 75 -10.49 -4.02 -8.51
N LEU A 76 -11.53 -3.52 -7.83
CA LEU A 76 -11.41 -3.03 -6.46
C LEU A 76 -11.94 -4.12 -5.53
N VAL A 77 -11.13 -4.48 -4.52
CA VAL A 77 -11.50 -5.44 -3.49
C VAL A 77 -11.28 -4.85 -2.10
N ASN A 78 -12.07 -5.29 -1.14
CA ASN A 78 -11.98 -4.86 0.25
C ASN A 78 -11.65 -6.08 1.13
N ASN A 79 -10.56 -6.04 1.89
CA ASN A 79 -10.18 -7.18 2.74
C ASN A 79 -11.17 -7.46 3.88
N TYR A 80 -12.05 -6.52 4.20
CA TYR A 80 -13.13 -6.76 5.15
C TYR A 80 -14.05 -7.89 4.69
N ASP A 81 -14.25 -8.07 3.38
CA ASP A 81 -15.17 -9.06 2.82
C ASP A 81 -14.80 -10.50 3.19
N TRP A 82 -13.50 -10.81 3.31
CA TRP A 82 -13.01 -12.13 3.71
C TRP A 82 -12.51 -12.21 5.14
N MET A 83 -12.09 -11.09 5.73
CA MET A 83 -11.59 -11.08 7.11
C MET A 83 -12.71 -11.22 8.14
N LYS A 84 -13.90 -10.64 7.89
CA LYS A 84 -15.05 -10.72 8.81
C LYS A 84 -15.56 -12.14 9.05
N GLU A 85 -15.28 -13.05 8.13
CA GLU A 85 -15.71 -14.46 8.23
C GLU A 85 -14.81 -15.28 9.18
N PHE A 86 -13.63 -14.76 9.54
CA PHE A 86 -12.74 -15.48 10.45
C PHE A 86 -13.09 -15.24 11.91
N SER A 87 -13.25 -16.33 12.66
CA SER A 87 -13.10 -16.25 14.11
C SER A 87 -11.60 -16.12 14.46
N PHE A 88 -11.32 -15.52 15.62
CA PHE A 88 -9.96 -15.40 16.12
C PHE A 88 -9.23 -16.76 16.22
N LEU A 89 -9.93 -17.79 16.70
CA LEU A 89 -9.35 -19.15 16.84
C LEU A 89 -9.02 -19.78 15.48
N GLU A 90 -9.87 -19.59 14.50
CA GLU A 90 -9.62 -20.10 13.15
C GLU A 90 -8.43 -19.40 12.51
N PHE A 91 -8.32 -18.09 12.64
CA PHE A 91 -7.20 -17.33 12.10
C PHE A 91 -5.86 -17.79 12.71
N ILE A 92 -5.80 -17.93 14.04
CA ILE A 92 -4.58 -18.41 14.72
C ILE A 92 -4.25 -19.83 14.29
N ARG A 93 -5.24 -20.74 14.29
CA ARG A 93 -5.03 -22.14 13.90
C ARG A 93 -4.58 -22.29 12.45
N ASP A 94 -5.19 -21.54 11.52
CA ASP A 94 -5.02 -21.80 10.10
C ASP A 94 -3.94 -20.93 9.46
N ILE A 95 -3.76 -19.72 9.97
CA ILE A 95 -2.76 -18.78 9.45
C ILE A 95 -1.57 -18.67 10.40
N GLY A 96 -1.80 -18.40 11.67
CA GLY A 96 -0.75 -18.14 12.66
C GLY A 96 0.30 -19.25 12.74
N LYS A 97 -0.10 -20.52 12.72
CA LYS A 97 0.83 -21.66 12.80
C LYS A 97 1.83 -21.75 11.62
N ASN A 98 1.57 -21.06 10.51
CA ASN A 98 2.45 -21.15 9.32
C ASN A 98 3.59 -20.15 9.35
N ILE A 99 3.56 -19.16 10.24
CA ILE A 99 4.61 -18.15 10.38
C ILE A 99 5.15 -18.20 11.80
N THR A 100 6.46 -18.35 11.95
CA THR A 100 7.09 -18.40 13.26
C THR A 100 7.25 -16.99 13.85
N VAL A 101 7.19 -16.89 15.19
CA VAL A 101 7.46 -15.63 15.90
C VAL A 101 8.85 -15.08 15.54
N ASN A 102 9.87 -15.95 15.43
CA ASN A 102 11.21 -15.53 15.04
C ASN A 102 11.25 -14.89 13.66
N TYR A 103 10.48 -15.41 12.68
CA TYR A 103 10.34 -14.81 11.37
C TYR A 103 9.70 -13.41 11.46
N MET A 104 8.66 -13.26 12.27
CA MET A 104 7.97 -12.00 12.46
C MET A 104 8.87 -10.96 13.16
N MET A 105 9.60 -11.37 14.18
CA MET A 105 10.52 -10.50 14.93
C MET A 105 11.74 -10.06 14.11
N ALA A 106 12.15 -10.85 13.11
CA ALA A 106 13.27 -10.49 12.23
C ALA A 106 12.96 -9.35 11.26
N LYS A 107 11.68 -8.96 11.10
CA LYS A 107 11.32 -7.81 10.26
C LYS A 107 11.87 -6.51 10.84
N GLU A 108 12.46 -5.68 9.99
CA GLU A 108 13.13 -4.45 10.43
C GLU A 108 12.19 -3.50 11.21
N SER A 109 10.95 -3.34 10.74
CA SER A 109 9.95 -2.52 11.42
C SER A 109 9.60 -3.02 12.82
N VAL A 110 9.52 -4.34 12.99
CA VAL A 110 9.25 -4.99 14.29
C VAL A 110 10.46 -4.86 15.19
N LYS A 111 11.65 -5.17 14.68
CA LYS A 111 12.91 -5.12 15.44
C LYS A 111 13.15 -3.72 16.02
N LYS A 112 13.03 -2.66 15.23
CA LYS A 112 13.19 -1.28 15.68
C LYS A 112 12.25 -0.92 16.83
N ARG A 113 10.99 -1.35 16.75
CA ARG A 113 9.99 -1.09 17.79
C ARG A 113 10.30 -1.86 19.10
N ILE A 114 10.69 -3.14 19.00
CA ILE A 114 11.00 -3.96 20.18
C ILE A 114 12.29 -3.49 20.86
N THR A 115 13.30 -3.04 20.10
CA THR A 115 14.58 -2.57 20.65
C THR A 115 14.52 -1.12 21.14
N GLY A 116 13.45 -0.38 20.88
CA GLY A 116 13.34 1.06 21.21
C GLY A 116 14.28 1.94 20.38
N GLU A 117 14.80 1.45 19.27
CA GLU A 117 15.71 2.19 18.40
C GLU A 117 15.05 3.48 17.88
N GLY A 118 15.77 4.60 18.02
CA GLY A 118 15.27 5.92 17.61
C GLY A 118 14.16 6.48 18.48
N GLY A 119 14.00 6.01 19.73
CA GLY A 119 12.93 6.44 20.63
C GLY A 119 11.55 5.83 20.29
N ALA A 120 11.53 4.73 19.54
CA ALA A 120 10.29 4.05 19.21
C ALA A 120 9.65 3.44 20.46
N GLU A 121 8.34 3.64 20.62
CA GLU A 121 7.54 2.98 21.65
C GLU A 121 7.45 1.47 21.39
N GLY A 122 7.14 0.68 22.43
CA GLY A 122 6.87 -0.74 22.30
C GLY A 122 5.78 -1.02 21.26
N MET A 123 5.62 -2.29 20.90
CA MET A 123 4.63 -2.71 19.90
C MET A 123 3.51 -3.48 20.58
N SER A 124 2.25 -3.11 20.33
CA SER A 124 1.11 -3.87 20.82
C SER A 124 0.99 -5.22 20.10
N PHE A 125 0.27 -6.19 20.70
CA PHE A 125 -0.05 -7.46 20.05
C PHE A 125 -0.79 -7.24 18.72
N THR A 126 -1.69 -6.26 18.69
CA THR A 126 -2.45 -5.87 17.50
C THR A 126 -1.53 -5.44 16.35
N GLU A 127 -0.59 -4.53 16.62
CA GLU A 127 0.40 -4.10 15.64
C GLU A 127 1.32 -5.25 15.20
N PHE A 128 1.75 -6.10 16.14
CA PHE A 128 2.61 -7.24 15.84
C PHE A 128 1.96 -8.25 14.89
N THR A 129 0.66 -8.49 15.06
CA THR A 129 -0.10 -9.43 14.22
C THR A 129 -0.51 -8.85 12.87
N TYR A 130 -0.43 -7.53 12.69
CA TYR A 130 -0.83 -6.86 11.44
C TYR A 130 -0.19 -7.50 10.20
N GLN A 131 1.09 -7.84 10.26
CA GLN A 131 1.80 -8.48 9.15
C GLN A 131 1.19 -9.82 8.70
N LEU A 132 0.52 -10.55 9.62
CA LEU A 132 -0.19 -11.79 9.29
C LEU A 132 -1.50 -11.50 8.54
N LEU A 133 -2.20 -10.42 8.92
CA LEU A 133 -3.44 -10.01 8.26
C LEU A 133 -3.18 -9.62 6.81
N GLN A 134 -2.22 -8.73 6.56
CA GLN A 134 -1.84 -8.35 5.21
C GLN A 134 -1.20 -9.52 4.43
N GLY A 135 -0.45 -10.38 5.10
CA GLY A 135 0.08 -11.60 4.49
C GLY A 135 -1.04 -12.55 4.06
N TYR A 136 -2.11 -12.65 4.84
CA TYR A 136 -3.28 -13.45 4.47
C TYR A 136 -4.05 -12.84 3.30
N ASP A 137 -4.17 -11.52 3.20
CA ASP A 137 -4.75 -10.86 2.02
C ASP A 137 -4.09 -11.35 0.73
N PHE A 138 -2.75 -11.41 0.72
CA PHE A 138 -2.03 -11.90 -0.45
C PHE A 138 -2.29 -13.38 -0.73
N LEU A 139 -2.30 -14.22 0.31
CA LEU A 139 -2.64 -15.64 0.16
C LEU A 139 -4.07 -15.84 -0.35
N HIS A 140 -5.03 -15.06 0.16
CA HIS A 140 -6.42 -15.08 -0.29
C HIS A 140 -6.53 -14.72 -1.78
N LEU A 141 -5.96 -13.58 -2.17
CA LEU A 141 -5.97 -13.13 -3.55
C LEU A 141 -5.20 -14.05 -4.50
N TYR A 142 -4.14 -14.69 -4.01
CA TYR A 142 -3.42 -15.73 -4.74
C TYR A 142 -4.34 -16.92 -5.07
N ARG A 143 -5.13 -17.38 -4.10
CA ARG A 143 -6.01 -18.54 -4.26
C ARG A 143 -7.26 -18.23 -5.07
N GLU A 144 -7.93 -17.14 -4.74
CA GLU A 144 -9.25 -16.82 -5.29
C GLU A 144 -9.17 -16.06 -6.62
N LYS A 145 -8.09 -15.33 -6.84
CA LYS A 145 -7.95 -14.45 -8.02
C LYS A 145 -6.65 -14.66 -8.81
N ASN A 146 -5.88 -15.71 -8.48
CA ASN A 146 -4.61 -16.03 -9.14
C ASN A 146 -3.60 -14.86 -9.15
N VAL A 147 -3.60 -14.03 -8.12
CA VAL A 147 -2.64 -12.92 -7.98
C VAL A 147 -1.25 -13.46 -7.69
N LYS A 148 -0.28 -13.13 -8.53
CA LYS A 148 1.11 -13.59 -8.41
C LYS A 148 2.07 -12.52 -7.90
N LEU A 149 1.71 -11.25 -7.97
CA LEU A 149 2.54 -10.13 -7.58
C LEU A 149 1.77 -9.20 -6.65
N GLN A 150 2.33 -8.92 -5.47
CA GLN A 150 1.86 -7.82 -4.62
C GLN A 150 2.88 -6.69 -4.63
N MET A 151 2.39 -5.46 -4.71
CA MET A 151 3.24 -4.27 -4.74
C MET A 151 2.79 -3.21 -3.74
N GLY A 152 3.75 -2.37 -3.31
CA GLY A 152 3.51 -1.29 -2.36
C GLY A 152 4.70 -0.35 -2.22
N GLY A 153 4.66 0.55 -1.26
CA GLY A 153 5.83 1.34 -0.87
C GLY A 153 6.89 0.47 -0.18
N SER A 154 8.13 0.95 -0.10
CA SER A 154 9.22 0.20 0.54
C SER A 154 8.98 -0.11 2.02
N ASP A 155 8.17 0.69 2.70
CA ASP A 155 7.70 0.45 4.06
C ASP A 155 6.83 -0.81 4.18
N GLN A 156 6.21 -1.27 3.08
CA GLN A 156 5.36 -2.44 3.01
C GLN A 156 6.11 -3.76 2.76
N TRP A 157 7.42 -3.73 2.53
CA TRP A 157 8.22 -4.91 2.21
C TRP A 157 8.03 -6.06 3.20
N GLY A 158 8.05 -5.75 4.51
CA GLY A 158 7.86 -6.74 5.57
C GLY A 158 6.51 -7.45 5.51
N ASN A 159 5.44 -6.70 5.29
CA ASN A 159 4.09 -7.22 5.20
C ASN A 159 3.89 -8.05 3.91
N ILE A 160 4.35 -7.54 2.77
CA ILE A 160 4.23 -8.23 1.47
C ILE A 160 4.99 -9.56 1.48
N THR A 161 6.22 -9.57 2.01
CA THR A 161 7.04 -10.80 2.09
C THR A 161 6.48 -11.82 3.07
N THR A 162 5.70 -11.41 4.06
CA THR A 162 4.95 -12.34 4.91
C THR A 162 3.89 -13.08 4.07
N GLY A 163 3.26 -12.39 3.11
CA GLY A 163 2.34 -13.00 2.16
C GLY A 163 3.01 -14.02 1.23
N THR A 164 4.16 -13.69 0.64
CA THR A 164 4.91 -14.65 -0.18
C THR A 164 5.31 -15.90 0.61
N GLU A 165 5.71 -15.73 1.86
CA GLU A 165 6.05 -16.85 2.74
C GLU A 165 4.83 -17.70 3.11
N LEU A 166 3.67 -17.09 3.37
CA LEU A 166 2.42 -17.82 3.57
C LEU A 166 2.01 -18.62 2.33
N ILE A 167 2.12 -18.03 1.14
CA ILE A 167 1.83 -18.72 -0.12
C ILE A 167 2.76 -19.92 -0.29
N ARG A 168 4.06 -19.74 -0.07
CA ARG A 168 5.05 -20.82 -0.14
C ARG A 168 4.74 -21.94 0.83
N ARG A 169 4.43 -21.63 2.10
CA ARG A 169 4.22 -22.64 3.14
C ARG A 169 2.86 -23.32 3.04
N LYS A 170 1.79 -22.55 2.86
CA LYS A 170 0.40 -23.04 2.96
C LYS A 170 -0.18 -23.46 1.61
N ALA A 171 0.16 -22.77 0.52
CA ALA A 171 -0.32 -23.08 -0.84
C ALA A 171 0.69 -23.86 -1.69
N LYS A 172 1.94 -24.03 -1.21
CA LYS A 172 3.05 -24.66 -1.98
C LYS A 172 3.27 -24.00 -3.33
N GLY A 173 2.95 -22.71 -3.41
CA GLY A 173 3.03 -21.90 -4.62
C GLY A 173 4.16 -20.90 -4.57
N GLU A 174 4.28 -20.14 -5.65
CA GLU A 174 5.24 -19.07 -5.81
C GLU A 174 4.52 -17.76 -6.07
N ALA A 175 4.96 -16.69 -5.40
CA ALA A 175 4.46 -15.34 -5.57
C ALA A 175 5.58 -14.32 -5.32
N PHE A 176 5.43 -13.14 -5.87
CA PHE A 176 6.48 -12.13 -5.95
C PHE A 176 6.09 -10.86 -5.20
N ALA A 177 7.08 -10.17 -4.65
CA ALA A 177 6.95 -8.88 -3.99
C ALA A 177 7.69 -7.81 -4.80
N LEU A 178 7.04 -6.68 -5.01
CA LEU A 178 7.65 -5.49 -5.63
C LEU A 178 7.40 -4.29 -4.73
N THR A 179 8.44 -3.55 -4.39
CA THR A 179 8.27 -2.28 -3.67
C THR A 179 8.90 -1.13 -4.43
N VAL A 180 8.26 0.02 -4.31
CA VAL A 180 8.76 1.29 -4.83
C VAL A 180 9.29 2.16 -3.70
N PRO A 181 10.33 2.98 -3.95
CA PRO A 181 10.89 3.84 -2.91
C PRO A 181 9.86 4.86 -2.41
N LEU A 182 9.94 5.19 -1.13
CA LEU A 182 9.24 6.35 -0.59
C LEU A 182 9.95 7.61 -1.08
N ILE A 183 9.19 8.49 -1.74
CA ILE A 183 9.76 9.71 -2.31
C ILE A 183 9.87 10.79 -1.23
N THR A 184 11.04 11.39 -1.19
CA THR A 184 11.35 12.65 -0.50
C THR A 184 11.66 13.72 -1.55
N LYS A 185 11.57 14.99 -1.19
CA LYS A 185 12.14 16.07 -2.01
C LYS A 185 13.67 15.98 -2.03
N ALA A 186 14.32 16.72 -2.94
CA ALA A 186 15.79 16.76 -3.04
C ALA A 186 16.45 17.23 -1.74
N ASP A 187 15.79 18.09 -0.97
CA ASP A 187 16.23 18.56 0.36
C ASP A 187 15.99 17.54 1.50
N GLY A 188 15.48 16.35 1.20
CA GLY A 188 15.16 15.29 2.17
C GLY A 188 13.82 15.48 2.88
N SER A 189 13.09 16.56 2.63
CA SER A 189 11.77 16.79 3.24
C SER A 189 10.71 15.85 2.68
N LYS A 190 9.60 15.69 3.42
CA LYS A 190 8.51 14.78 3.02
C LYS A 190 7.81 15.28 1.77
N PHE A 191 7.78 14.41 0.75
CA PHE A 191 7.02 14.65 -0.47
C PHE A 191 5.51 14.63 -0.21
N GLY A 192 4.77 15.49 -0.94
CA GLY A 192 3.31 15.53 -0.88
C GLY A 192 2.72 16.33 0.27
N LYS A 193 3.55 17.12 0.96
CA LYS A 193 3.11 18.08 1.99
C LYS A 193 3.50 19.49 1.61
N SER A 194 2.67 20.48 2.00
CA SER A 194 3.04 21.91 1.95
C SER A 194 4.11 22.23 2.99
N GLU A 195 4.69 23.42 2.94
CA GLU A 195 5.59 23.92 3.98
C GLU A 195 4.90 23.99 5.36
N ALA A 196 3.59 24.25 5.39
CA ALA A 196 2.76 24.22 6.59
C ALA A 196 2.38 22.78 7.04
N GLY A 197 2.89 21.73 6.37
CA GLY A 197 2.61 20.34 6.72
C GLY A 197 1.28 19.78 6.18
N GLU A 198 0.51 20.55 5.40
CA GLU A 198 -0.75 20.09 4.80
C GLU A 198 -0.50 19.09 3.67
N ASN A 199 -1.36 18.07 3.58
CA ASN A 199 -1.30 17.09 2.52
C ASN A 199 -1.87 17.64 1.19
N TYR A 200 -1.21 17.32 0.07
CA TYR A 200 -1.80 17.46 -1.26
C TYR A 200 -2.61 16.20 -1.61
N TRP A 201 -3.91 16.39 -1.79
CA TRP A 201 -4.86 15.31 -2.05
C TRP A 201 -5.11 15.13 -3.55
N LEU A 202 -5.43 13.91 -3.97
CA LEU A 202 -5.90 13.61 -5.33
C LEU A 202 -7.39 13.98 -5.50
N ASP A 203 -8.08 14.30 -4.42
CA ASP A 203 -9.45 14.78 -4.41
C ASP A 203 -9.50 16.30 -4.59
N ALA A 204 -10.15 16.75 -5.66
CA ALA A 204 -10.29 18.17 -6.00
C ALA A 204 -11.08 18.98 -4.95
N LYS A 205 -11.91 18.33 -4.12
CA LYS A 205 -12.61 18.99 -3.01
C LYS A 205 -11.68 19.32 -1.84
N ARG A 206 -10.57 18.58 -1.69
CA ARG A 206 -9.58 18.76 -0.61
C ARG A 206 -8.38 19.58 -1.05
N THR A 207 -7.94 19.40 -2.29
CA THR A 207 -6.88 20.20 -2.94
C THR A 207 -7.39 20.66 -4.28
N SER A 208 -7.60 21.97 -4.45
CA SER A 208 -8.10 22.49 -5.72
C SER A 208 -7.17 22.14 -6.89
N PRO A 209 -7.69 22.01 -8.13
CA PRO A 209 -6.86 21.77 -9.31
C PRO A 209 -5.72 22.77 -9.46
N TYR A 210 -5.97 24.04 -9.11
CA TYR A 210 -4.95 25.09 -9.12
C TYR A 210 -3.83 24.82 -8.10
N LYS A 211 -4.16 24.50 -6.85
CA LYS A 211 -3.16 24.15 -5.82
C LYS A 211 -2.37 22.89 -6.22
N PHE A 212 -3.04 21.91 -6.82
CA PHE A 212 -2.40 20.70 -7.31
C PHE A 212 -1.42 20.99 -8.45
N TYR A 213 -1.81 21.84 -9.41
CA TYR A 213 -0.94 22.30 -10.50
C TYR A 213 0.26 23.08 -9.95
N GLN A 214 0.03 24.05 -9.06
CA GLN A 214 1.10 24.84 -8.44
C GLN A 214 2.12 23.99 -7.68
N PHE A 215 1.71 22.86 -7.08
CA PHE A 215 2.63 21.95 -6.43
C PHE A 215 3.70 21.41 -7.40
N TRP A 216 3.30 21.08 -8.62
CA TRP A 216 4.23 20.57 -9.64
C TRP A 216 5.08 21.68 -10.27
N VAL A 217 4.48 22.81 -10.58
CA VAL A 217 5.20 23.94 -11.19
C VAL A 217 6.27 24.52 -10.26
N ASN A 218 6.03 24.50 -8.97
CA ASN A 218 6.99 24.98 -7.96
C ASN A 218 8.04 23.92 -7.55
N SER A 219 8.12 22.79 -8.26
CA SER A 219 9.19 21.81 -8.04
C SER A 219 10.55 22.42 -8.45
N THR A 220 11.59 22.08 -7.70
CA THR A 220 12.97 22.45 -8.10
C THR A 220 13.39 21.65 -9.34
N ASP A 221 14.37 22.15 -10.11
CA ASP A 221 14.88 21.43 -11.29
C ASP A 221 15.38 20.02 -10.91
N ALA A 222 16.07 19.89 -9.77
CA ALA A 222 16.56 18.62 -9.26
C ALA A 222 15.42 17.64 -8.92
N ASP A 223 14.27 18.16 -8.45
CA ASP A 223 13.07 17.35 -8.20
C ASP A 223 12.33 17.04 -9.51
N ALA A 224 12.24 18.00 -10.43
CA ALA A 224 11.54 17.85 -11.71
C ALA A 224 12.12 16.69 -12.53
N GLU A 225 13.45 16.58 -12.62
CA GLU A 225 14.14 15.47 -13.30
C GLU A 225 13.75 14.10 -12.73
N ARG A 226 13.56 14.01 -11.42
CA ARG A 226 13.13 12.77 -10.76
C ARG A 226 11.64 12.53 -10.92
N PHE A 227 10.82 13.58 -10.78
CA PHE A 227 9.37 13.47 -10.77
C PHE A 227 8.81 13.15 -12.16
N ILE A 228 9.41 13.65 -13.23
CA ILE A 228 8.99 13.30 -14.60
C ILE A 228 9.07 11.80 -14.84
N LYS A 229 10.10 11.11 -14.31
CA LYS A 229 10.29 9.66 -14.41
C LYS A 229 9.24 8.86 -13.63
N PHE A 230 8.80 9.36 -12.45
CA PHE A 230 7.88 8.62 -11.57
C PHE A 230 6.42 8.94 -11.82
N TYR A 231 6.10 10.16 -12.24
CA TYR A 231 4.72 10.66 -12.27
C TYR A 231 4.13 10.82 -13.66
N THR A 232 4.90 10.57 -14.72
CA THR A 232 4.38 10.60 -16.10
C THR A 232 4.32 9.20 -16.70
N PHE A 233 3.75 9.08 -17.89
CA PHE A 233 3.79 7.90 -18.74
C PHE A 233 4.66 8.13 -19.99
N LEU A 234 5.50 9.15 -19.95
CA LEU A 234 6.44 9.45 -21.04
C LEU A 234 7.44 8.30 -21.20
N SER A 235 7.80 8.02 -22.44
CA SER A 235 8.88 7.09 -22.76
C SER A 235 10.24 7.67 -22.33
N LYS A 236 11.25 6.82 -22.32
CA LYS A 236 12.62 7.27 -21.99
C LYS A 236 13.08 8.35 -22.96
N GLU A 237 12.81 8.18 -24.25
CA GLU A 237 13.16 9.11 -25.31
C GLU A 237 12.49 10.48 -25.11
N GLU A 238 11.20 10.48 -24.72
CA GLU A 238 10.46 11.73 -24.44
C GLU A 238 10.94 12.45 -23.18
N ILE A 239 11.52 11.72 -22.21
CA ILE A 239 12.08 12.29 -20.97
C ILE A 239 13.48 12.88 -21.20
N GLU A 240 14.26 12.30 -22.11
CA GLU A 240 15.65 12.71 -22.40
C GLU A 240 15.75 13.81 -23.46
N THR A 241 14.63 14.21 -24.11
CA THR A 241 14.55 15.31 -25.07
C THR A 241 14.22 16.63 -24.37
#